data_df650407c005f3c18d7cb2d77cae8ae4
#
_entry.id   df650407c005f3c18d7cb2d77cae8ae4
#
_cell.length_a   1.000
_cell.length_b   1.000
_cell.length_c   1.000
_cell.angle_alpha   90.00
_cell.angle_beta   90.00
_cell.angle_gamma   90.00
#
_symmetry.space_group_name_H-M   'P 1'
#
loop_
_entity.id
_entity.type
_entity.pdbx_description
1 polymer ?
#
loop_
_entity_poly.entity_id
_entity_poly.type
_entity_poly.pdbx_seq_one_letter_code
_entity_poly.pdbx_strand_id
1 'polypeptide(L)'
;MLAAFTFNTAENLPAGLLGRIAAGLGVPLWAVGLLVSCYGLTVAIVSVPLAHLTRAVPRRHLLTGVLAALAASGLGAALAPAYLPLLAARFVTALAQALFWAVLGQVAVGLFAPERRGRVLGVVSVAGSLALVLGVPAGTWIGRHGDWRLPFGLLAVLGLLALLPVAALLPTTPPESAPASYASEPDARRFRTVLVTVALSATGGFAGFTYVVELLDSESGFAPGTVSLPLLCLGLGCLAGVAATGPFLDRCPWAALTTAVVVQAVALLGLAAGARHQVLAVCGLAVLGLALGPVFLAAQNAMLRYAPRRTDLALAANSGAYNAGIAAGAALGGLVLARAGVRATFLAGSLVSLAAGLMLLRAARPRHP
;
A
#
# COMPACT_ATOMS: atom_id res chain seq x y z
N MET A 1 12.51 2.14 -10.43
CA MET A 1 12.67 2.63 -9.05
C MET A 1 11.85 3.90 -8.80
N LEU A 2 12.15 5.03 -9.45
CA LEU A 2 11.46 6.30 -9.24
C LEU A 2 9.94 6.17 -9.39
N ALA A 3 9.44 5.49 -10.42
CA ALA A 3 8.02 5.25 -10.63
C ALA A 3 7.34 4.50 -9.47
N ALA A 4 7.98 3.45 -8.92
CA ALA A 4 7.45 2.70 -7.78
C ALA A 4 7.38 3.56 -6.51
N PHE A 5 8.42 4.36 -6.27
CA PHE A 5 8.42 5.35 -5.20
C PHE A 5 7.27 6.35 -5.36
N THR A 6 7.10 6.91 -6.57
CA THR A 6 6.09 7.93 -6.85
C THR A 6 4.67 7.37 -6.70
N PHE A 7 4.38 6.17 -7.23
CA PHE A 7 3.07 5.53 -7.07
C PHE A 7 2.74 5.24 -5.62
N ASN A 8 3.64 4.61 -4.86
CA ASN A 8 3.39 4.30 -3.46
C ASN A 8 3.29 5.56 -2.59
N THR A 9 4.04 6.62 -2.91
CA THR A 9 3.87 7.92 -2.25
C THR A 9 2.50 8.50 -2.60
N ALA A 10 2.11 8.52 -3.87
CA ALA A 10 0.81 9.03 -4.30
C ALA A 10 -0.36 8.29 -3.65
N GLU A 11 -0.27 6.99 -3.48
CA GLU A 11 -1.27 6.16 -2.82
C GLU A 11 -1.51 6.59 -1.36
N ASN A 12 -0.43 6.75 -0.59
CA ASN A 12 -0.49 6.95 0.86
C ASN A 12 -0.50 8.43 1.30
N LEU A 13 -0.15 9.36 0.40
CA LEU A 13 -0.04 10.79 0.71
C LEU A 13 -1.32 11.41 1.29
N PRO A 14 -2.56 11.09 0.84
CA PRO A 14 -3.77 11.65 1.42
C PRO A 14 -3.93 11.37 2.92
N ALA A 15 -3.45 10.21 3.41
CA ALA A 15 -3.48 9.90 4.84
C ALA A 15 -2.59 10.87 5.65
N GLY A 16 -1.44 11.28 5.09
CA GLY A 16 -0.55 12.29 5.68
C GLY A 16 -1.11 13.72 5.68
N LEU A 17 -2.01 14.02 4.74
CA LEU A 17 -2.55 15.37 4.50
C LEU A 17 -4.06 15.49 4.79
N LEU A 18 -4.66 14.48 5.44
CA LEU A 18 -6.10 14.31 5.56
C LEU A 18 -6.80 15.57 6.08
N GLY A 19 -6.36 16.14 7.20
CA GLY A 19 -6.94 17.36 7.78
C GLY A 19 -6.73 18.60 6.91
N ARG A 20 -5.58 18.72 6.22
CA ARG A 20 -5.29 19.86 5.33
C ARG A 20 -6.14 19.84 4.07
N ILE A 21 -6.37 18.66 3.50
CA ILE A 21 -7.26 18.49 2.34
C ILE A 21 -8.71 18.77 2.76
N ALA A 22 -9.14 18.25 3.91
CA ALA A 22 -10.49 18.47 4.43
C ALA A 22 -10.78 19.97 4.64
N ALA A 23 -9.87 20.67 5.32
CA ALA A 23 -9.99 22.12 5.56
C ALA A 23 -9.91 22.92 4.25
N GLY A 24 -9.00 22.59 3.34
CA GLY A 24 -8.80 23.31 2.08
C GLY A 24 -9.94 23.15 1.07
N LEU A 25 -10.72 22.06 1.16
CA LEU A 25 -11.87 21.79 0.29
C LEU A 25 -13.23 21.95 0.99
N GLY A 26 -13.24 22.27 2.29
CA GLY A 26 -14.47 22.43 3.08
C GLY A 26 -15.29 21.13 3.20
N VAL A 27 -14.63 19.98 3.29
CA VAL A 27 -15.26 18.66 3.39
C VAL A 27 -14.92 17.98 4.73
N PRO A 28 -15.76 17.07 5.25
CA PRO A 28 -15.46 16.35 6.47
C PRO A 28 -14.32 15.36 6.26
N LEU A 29 -13.59 15.01 7.34
CA LEU A 29 -12.44 14.09 7.32
C LEU A 29 -12.75 12.74 6.70
N TRP A 30 -13.94 12.19 6.96
CA TRP A 30 -14.36 10.91 6.38
C TRP A 30 -14.45 10.95 4.84
N ALA A 31 -14.80 12.11 4.26
CA ALA A 31 -14.84 12.27 2.80
C ALA A 31 -13.43 12.19 2.21
N VAL A 32 -12.41 12.73 2.89
CA VAL A 32 -11.01 12.56 2.46
C VAL A 32 -10.57 11.11 2.62
N GLY A 33 -11.03 10.40 3.65
CA GLY A 33 -10.82 8.95 3.79
C GLY A 33 -11.38 8.15 2.61
N LEU A 34 -12.52 8.59 2.01
CA LEU A 34 -13.06 7.98 0.80
C LEU A 34 -12.14 8.09 -0.43
N LEU A 35 -11.24 9.08 -0.49
CA LEU A 35 -10.22 9.14 -1.55
C LEU A 35 -9.30 7.91 -1.51
N VAL A 36 -8.99 7.43 -0.30
CA VAL A 36 -8.19 6.20 -0.10
C VAL A 36 -9.03 4.97 -0.42
N SER A 37 -10.29 4.93 0.05
CA SER A 37 -11.21 3.83 -0.22
C SER A 37 -11.48 3.65 -1.71
N CYS A 38 -11.84 4.72 -2.42
CA CYS A 38 -12.10 4.69 -3.86
C CYS A 38 -10.87 4.28 -4.66
N TYR A 39 -9.69 4.75 -4.23
CA TYR A 39 -8.42 4.36 -4.84
C TYR A 39 -8.17 2.84 -4.71
N GLY A 40 -8.16 2.32 -3.49
CA GLY A 40 -7.96 0.89 -3.23
C GLY A 40 -9.00 0.02 -3.92
N LEU A 41 -10.28 0.41 -3.90
CA LEU A 41 -11.36 -0.30 -4.57
C LEU A 41 -11.17 -0.33 -6.09
N THR A 42 -10.77 0.80 -6.68
CA THR A 42 -10.44 0.88 -8.11
C THR A 42 -9.32 -0.11 -8.45
N VAL A 43 -8.19 -0.06 -7.72
CA VAL A 43 -7.08 -0.99 -7.95
C VAL A 43 -7.54 -2.44 -7.78
N ALA A 44 -8.31 -2.75 -6.74
CA ALA A 44 -8.80 -4.11 -6.47
C ALA A 44 -9.65 -4.67 -7.62
N ILE A 45 -10.56 -3.88 -8.17
CA ILE A 45 -11.50 -4.31 -9.22
C ILE A 45 -10.80 -4.41 -10.57
N VAL A 46 -9.96 -3.40 -10.92
CA VAL A 46 -9.47 -3.28 -12.29
C VAL A 46 -8.13 -3.97 -12.55
N SER A 47 -7.34 -4.33 -11.52
CA SER A 47 -5.99 -4.89 -11.72
C SER A 47 -5.98 -6.11 -12.61
N VAL A 48 -6.83 -7.10 -12.35
CA VAL A 48 -6.88 -8.35 -13.15
C VAL A 48 -7.49 -8.11 -14.54
N PRO A 49 -8.68 -7.49 -14.68
CA PRO A 49 -9.23 -7.19 -16.00
C PRO A 49 -8.30 -6.36 -16.88
N LEU A 50 -7.70 -5.32 -16.29
CA LEU A 50 -6.88 -4.38 -17.05
C LEU A 50 -5.56 -5.03 -17.50
N ALA A 51 -4.93 -5.83 -16.63
CA ALA A 51 -3.76 -6.64 -17.01
C ALA A 51 -4.07 -7.61 -18.16
N HIS A 52 -5.28 -8.19 -18.16
CA HIS A 52 -5.71 -9.11 -19.21
C HIS A 52 -5.99 -8.39 -20.54
N LEU A 53 -6.69 -7.26 -20.51
CA LEU A 53 -7.02 -6.46 -21.70
C LEU A 53 -5.78 -5.87 -22.38
N THR A 54 -4.77 -5.50 -21.60
CA THR A 54 -3.57 -4.82 -22.09
C THR A 54 -2.42 -5.77 -22.45
N ARG A 55 -2.61 -7.08 -22.32
CA ARG A 55 -1.55 -8.09 -22.57
C ARG A 55 -0.98 -8.06 -23.99
N ALA A 56 -1.77 -7.65 -24.99
CA ALA A 56 -1.36 -7.54 -26.38
C ALA A 56 -0.65 -6.21 -26.71
N VAL A 57 -0.63 -5.24 -25.80
CA VAL A 57 0.00 -3.94 -26.01
C VAL A 57 1.49 -4.01 -25.68
N PRO A 58 2.38 -3.48 -26.54
CA PRO A 58 3.82 -3.44 -26.27
C PRO A 58 4.12 -2.75 -24.93
N ARG A 59 5.01 -3.33 -24.13
CA ARG A 59 5.31 -2.92 -22.75
C ARG A 59 5.79 -1.48 -22.64
N ARG A 60 6.55 -0.99 -23.63
CA ARG A 60 6.97 0.40 -23.73
C ARG A 60 5.77 1.35 -23.74
N HIS A 61 4.81 1.12 -24.62
CA HIS A 61 3.64 2.00 -24.75
C HIS A 61 2.76 1.98 -23.49
N LEU A 62 2.58 0.78 -22.89
CA LEU A 62 1.86 0.67 -21.62
C LEU A 62 2.55 1.44 -20.50
N LEU A 63 3.85 1.24 -20.30
CA LEU A 63 4.57 1.88 -19.22
C LEU A 63 4.65 3.39 -19.43
N THR A 64 4.84 3.84 -20.69
CA THR A 64 4.79 5.26 -21.05
C THR A 64 3.41 5.86 -20.76
N GLY A 65 2.33 5.21 -21.18
CA GLY A 65 0.97 5.66 -20.92
C GLY A 65 0.63 5.72 -19.42
N VAL A 66 1.05 4.72 -18.66
CA VAL A 66 0.87 4.66 -17.20
C VAL A 66 1.60 5.80 -16.48
N LEU A 67 2.84 6.10 -16.89
CA LEU A 67 3.61 7.20 -16.30
C LEU A 67 3.09 8.57 -16.74
N ALA A 68 2.61 8.70 -17.97
CA ALA A 68 1.92 9.90 -18.43
C ALA A 68 0.61 10.15 -17.63
N ALA A 69 -0.17 9.08 -17.40
CA ALA A 69 -1.37 9.16 -16.57
C ALA A 69 -1.06 9.53 -15.10
N LEU A 70 0.04 8.99 -14.53
CA LEU A 70 0.53 9.38 -13.20
C LEU A 70 0.87 10.88 -13.14
N ALA A 71 1.63 11.38 -14.11
CA ALA A 71 2.00 12.80 -14.17
C ALA A 71 0.78 13.70 -14.36
N ALA A 72 -0.10 13.36 -15.30
CA ALA A 72 -1.32 14.13 -15.58
C ALA A 72 -2.28 14.14 -14.38
N SER A 73 -2.48 12.98 -13.72
CA SER A 73 -3.33 12.89 -12.55
C SER A 73 -2.75 13.58 -11.33
N GLY A 74 -1.41 13.54 -11.15
CA GLY A 74 -0.71 14.31 -10.12
C GLY A 74 -0.92 15.81 -10.29
N LEU A 75 -0.78 16.31 -11.54
CA LEU A 75 -1.07 17.71 -11.87
C LEU A 75 -2.55 18.03 -11.67
N GLY A 76 -3.47 17.16 -12.11
CA GLY A 76 -4.90 17.31 -11.88
C GLY A 76 -5.27 17.40 -10.40
N ALA A 77 -4.61 16.60 -9.54
CA ALA A 77 -4.78 16.67 -8.09
C ALA A 77 -4.23 17.98 -7.49
N ALA A 78 -3.07 18.45 -7.99
CA ALA A 78 -2.48 19.71 -7.57
C ALA A 78 -3.34 20.94 -7.96
N LEU A 79 -4.03 20.87 -9.07
CA LEU A 79 -4.88 21.96 -9.57
C LEU A 79 -6.35 21.81 -9.17
N ALA A 80 -6.71 20.78 -8.39
CA ALA A 80 -8.10 20.49 -8.05
C ALA A 80 -8.74 21.62 -7.23
N PRO A 81 -9.78 22.31 -7.75
CA PRO A 81 -10.47 23.38 -7.04
C PRO A 81 -11.51 22.86 -6.03
N ALA A 82 -11.92 21.60 -6.17
CA ALA A 82 -12.97 20.98 -5.38
C ALA A 82 -12.72 19.47 -5.19
N TYR A 83 -13.52 18.83 -4.33
CA TYR A 83 -13.39 17.41 -3.98
C TYR A 83 -13.56 16.47 -5.19
N LEU A 84 -14.55 16.69 -6.04
CA LEU A 84 -14.83 15.81 -7.20
C LEU A 84 -13.68 15.79 -8.23
N PRO A 85 -13.08 16.92 -8.65
CA PRO A 85 -11.87 16.90 -9.48
C PRO A 85 -10.71 16.16 -8.84
N LEU A 86 -10.49 16.33 -7.51
CA LEU A 86 -9.47 15.58 -6.79
C LEU A 86 -9.77 14.07 -6.82
N LEU A 87 -11.01 13.65 -6.57
CA LEU A 87 -11.44 12.25 -6.64
C LEU A 87 -11.22 11.67 -8.05
N ALA A 88 -11.57 12.43 -9.11
CA ALA A 88 -11.33 12.01 -10.48
C ALA A 88 -9.83 11.81 -10.78
N ALA A 89 -8.98 12.74 -10.35
CA ALA A 89 -7.53 12.60 -10.47
C ALA A 89 -7.02 11.36 -9.72
N ARG A 90 -7.50 11.09 -8.51
CA ARG A 90 -7.17 9.90 -7.72
C ARG A 90 -7.60 8.60 -8.42
N PHE A 91 -8.77 8.61 -9.06
CA PHE A 91 -9.24 7.47 -9.85
C PHE A 91 -8.30 7.17 -11.02
N VAL A 92 -7.86 8.19 -11.76
CA VAL A 92 -6.87 8.03 -12.85
C VAL A 92 -5.55 7.48 -12.32
N THR A 93 -5.06 8.00 -11.16
CA THR A 93 -3.83 7.49 -10.53
C THR A 93 -3.98 6.01 -10.17
N ALA A 94 -5.15 5.59 -9.65
CA ALA A 94 -5.42 4.21 -9.27
C ALA A 94 -5.44 3.26 -10.48
N LEU A 95 -6.05 3.66 -11.60
CA LEU A 95 -6.01 2.92 -12.86
C LEU A 95 -4.57 2.74 -13.35
N ALA A 96 -3.78 3.82 -13.32
CA ALA A 96 -2.38 3.78 -13.72
C ALA A 96 -1.55 2.85 -12.80
N GLN A 97 -1.77 2.89 -11.49
CA GLN A 97 -1.09 2.01 -10.54
C GLN A 97 -1.43 0.54 -10.74
N ALA A 98 -2.70 0.23 -10.97
CA ALA A 98 -3.14 -1.15 -11.23
C ALA A 98 -2.37 -1.77 -12.41
N LEU A 99 -2.18 -1.00 -13.49
CA LEU A 99 -1.39 -1.43 -14.65
C LEU A 99 0.11 -1.43 -14.37
N PHE A 100 0.62 -0.47 -13.63
CA PHE A 100 2.05 -0.33 -13.35
C PHE A 100 2.64 -1.62 -12.77
N TRP A 101 2.02 -2.14 -11.70
CA TRP A 101 2.51 -3.36 -11.05
C TRP A 101 2.40 -4.60 -11.93
N ALA A 102 1.35 -4.69 -12.75
CA ALA A 102 1.19 -5.79 -13.70
C ALA A 102 2.27 -5.78 -14.80
N VAL A 103 2.60 -4.59 -15.32
CA VAL A 103 3.58 -4.43 -16.41
C VAL A 103 5.01 -4.54 -15.92
N LEU A 104 5.30 -4.04 -14.72
CA LEU A 104 6.66 -3.95 -14.17
C LEU A 104 7.34 -5.32 -14.06
N GLY A 105 6.64 -6.34 -13.56
CA GLY A 105 7.16 -7.70 -13.49
C GLY A 105 7.54 -8.26 -14.85
N GLN A 106 6.73 -8.00 -15.87
CA GLN A 106 6.96 -8.47 -17.24
C GLN A 106 8.13 -7.74 -17.91
N VAL A 107 8.29 -6.43 -17.67
CA VAL A 107 9.45 -5.66 -18.13
C VAL A 107 10.74 -6.18 -17.49
N ALA A 108 10.72 -6.51 -16.21
CA ALA A 108 11.87 -7.09 -15.54
C ALA A 108 12.27 -8.45 -16.14
N VAL A 109 11.28 -9.28 -16.52
CA VAL A 109 11.51 -10.59 -17.18
C VAL A 109 12.08 -10.41 -18.58
N GLY A 110 11.59 -9.43 -19.36
CA GLY A 110 12.02 -9.21 -20.75
C GLY A 110 13.40 -8.55 -20.89
N LEU A 111 13.82 -7.73 -19.91
CA LEU A 111 15.06 -6.94 -19.99
C LEU A 111 16.25 -7.58 -19.26
N PHE A 112 16.02 -8.50 -18.33
CA PHE A 112 17.07 -9.01 -17.45
C PHE A 112 17.19 -10.53 -17.51
N ALA A 113 18.42 -11.03 -17.50
CA ALA A 113 18.71 -12.44 -17.40
C ALA A 113 18.08 -13.06 -16.12
N PRO A 114 17.65 -14.33 -16.14
CA PRO A 114 16.93 -14.99 -15.03
C PRO A 114 17.58 -14.77 -13.66
N GLU A 115 18.93 -14.82 -13.61
CA GLU A 115 19.74 -14.71 -12.39
C GLU A 115 19.65 -13.30 -11.75
N ARG A 116 19.31 -12.29 -12.55
CA ARG A 116 19.23 -10.88 -12.09
C ARG A 116 17.80 -10.41 -11.82
N ARG A 117 16.79 -11.12 -12.26
CA ARG A 117 15.37 -10.72 -12.15
C ARG A 117 14.93 -10.49 -10.69
N GLY A 118 15.28 -11.41 -9.81
CA GLY A 118 14.99 -11.30 -8.38
C GLY A 118 15.63 -10.06 -7.75
N ARG A 119 16.89 -9.76 -8.13
CA ARG A 119 17.59 -8.57 -7.65
C ARG A 119 16.92 -7.27 -8.13
N VAL A 120 16.49 -7.22 -9.39
CA VAL A 120 15.79 -6.07 -9.97
C VAL A 120 14.45 -5.84 -9.27
N LEU A 121 13.67 -6.89 -9.09
CA LEU A 121 12.39 -6.80 -8.38
C LEU A 121 12.56 -6.40 -6.91
N GLY A 122 13.61 -6.93 -6.24
CA GLY A 122 13.98 -6.52 -4.89
C GLY A 122 14.30 -5.05 -4.78
N VAL A 123 15.12 -4.52 -5.71
CA VAL A 123 15.47 -3.09 -5.78
C VAL A 123 14.24 -2.21 -6.01
N VAL A 124 13.29 -2.66 -6.83
CA VAL A 124 12.02 -1.93 -7.04
C VAL A 124 11.15 -1.96 -5.80
N SER A 125 11.10 -3.08 -5.08
CA SER A 125 10.37 -3.22 -3.82
C SER A 125 10.93 -2.31 -2.73
N VAL A 126 12.27 -2.20 -2.64
CA VAL A 126 12.92 -1.24 -1.74
C VAL A 126 12.53 0.20 -2.08
N ALA A 127 12.53 0.55 -3.38
CA ALA A 127 12.10 1.89 -3.81
C ALA A 127 10.63 2.18 -3.46
N GLY A 128 9.76 1.17 -3.56
CA GLY A 128 8.37 1.25 -3.08
C GLY A 128 8.27 1.46 -1.57
N SER A 129 9.08 0.76 -0.78
CA SER A 129 9.13 0.91 0.68
C SER A 129 9.67 2.29 1.10
N LEU A 130 10.61 2.86 0.35
CA LEU A 130 11.12 4.22 0.59
C LEU A 130 10.02 5.29 0.48
N ALA A 131 8.92 5.01 -0.19
CA ALA A 131 7.77 5.91 -0.23
C ALA A 131 7.19 6.16 1.18
N LEU A 132 7.10 5.14 2.03
CA LEU A 132 6.63 5.30 3.41
C LEU A 132 7.70 5.94 4.31
N VAL A 133 8.98 5.73 4.02
CA VAL A 133 10.09 6.29 4.82
C VAL A 133 10.34 7.76 4.49
N LEU A 134 10.31 8.13 3.22
CA LEU A 134 10.67 9.47 2.74
C LEU A 134 9.50 10.18 2.07
N GLY A 135 8.78 9.50 1.17
CA GLY A 135 7.77 10.11 0.32
C GLY A 135 6.59 10.67 1.11
N VAL A 136 6.00 9.85 1.98
CA VAL A 136 4.85 10.27 2.80
C VAL A 136 5.25 11.29 3.86
N PRO A 137 6.32 11.11 4.66
CA PRO A 137 6.74 12.13 5.62
C PRO A 137 7.12 13.46 4.97
N ALA A 138 7.93 13.43 3.88
CA ALA A 138 8.32 14.64 3.17
C ALA A 138 7.12 15.35 2.53
N GLY A 139 6.23 14.60 1.87
CA GLY A 139 5.01 15.14 1.29
C GLY A 139 4.07 15.72 2.36
N THR A 140 3.94 15.06 3.50
CA THR A 140 3.18 15.56 4.64
C THR A 140 3.78 16.86 5.17
N TRP A 141 5.11 16.90 5.34
CA TRP A 141 5.81 18.10 5.81
C TRP A 141 5.61 19.29 4.85
N ILE A 142 5.82 19.09 3.55
CA ILE A 142 5.64 20.11 2.51
C ILE A 142 4.20 20.63 2.50
N GLY A 143 3.21 19.74 2.50
CA GLY A 143 1.80 20.12 2.45
C GLY A 143 1.26 20.72 3.74
N ARG A 144 1.92 20.52 4.88
CA ARG A 144 1.55 21.15 6.17
C ARG A 144 2.18 22.53 6.36
N HIS A 145 3.36 22.79 5.81
CA HIS A 145 4.03 24.11 5.87
C HIS A 145 3.67 25.01 4.69
N GLY A 146 3.15 24.45 3.61
CA GLY A 146 2.66 25.15 2.43
C GLY A 146 1.20 24.78 2.10
N ASP A 147 0.90 24.73 0.80
CA ASP A 147 -0.39 24.22 0.32
C ASP A 147 -0.34 22.69 0.18
N TRP A 148 -1.41 22.00 0.60
CA TRP A 148 -1.56 20.55 0.45
C TRP A 148 -1.50 20.08 -1.02
N ARG A 149 -1.64 20.98 -1.97
CA ARG A 149 -1.54 20.73 -3.41
C ARG A 149 -0.10 20.55 -3.89
N LEU A 150 0.87 21.20 -3.23
CA LEU A 150 2.28 21.17 -3.62
C LEU A 150 2.86 19.74 -3.71
N PRO A 151 2.65 18.84 -2.74
CA PRO A 151 3.13 17.46 -2.85
C PRO A 151 2.59 16.71 -4.08
N PHE A 152 1.34 16.95 -4.47
CA PHE A 152 0.78 16.34 -5.70
C PHE A 152 1.45 16.88 -6.96
N GLY A 153 1.76 18.18 -7.00
CA GLY A 153 2.54 18.80 -8.07
C GLY A 153 3.94 18.20 -8.18
N LEU A 154 4.61 17.98 -7.04
CA LEU A 154 5.91 17.31 -7.01
C LEU A 154 5.83 15.86 -7.52
N LEU A 155 4.77 15.12 -7.17
CA LEU A 155 4.55 13.78 -7.71
C LEU A 155 4.33 13.80 -9.23
N ALA A 156 3.68 14.84 -9.77
CA ALA A 156 3.55 15.01 -11.22
C ALA A 156 4.94 15.21 -11.87
N VAL A 157 5.80 16.03 -11.28
CA VAL A 157 7.18 16.22 -11.75
C VAL A 157 7.99 14.92 -11.69
N LEU A 158 7.92 14.18 -10.58
CA LEU A 158 8.58 12.87 -10.45
C LEU A 158 8.04 11.85 -11.46
N GLY A 159 6.73 11.89 -11.75
CA GLY A 159 6.10 11.10 -12.80
C GLY A 159 6.67 11.41 -14.19
N LEU A 160 6.83 12.70 -14.53
CA LEU A 160 7.48 13.14 -15.77
C LEU A 160 8.94 12.74 -15.84
N LEU A 161 9.69 12.89 -14.73
CA LEU A 161 11.09 12.45 -14.66
C LEU A 161 11.25 10.95 -14.83
N ALA A 162 10.26 10.16 -14.42
CA ALA A 162 10.24 8.72 -14.67
C ALA A 162 9.80 8.38 -16.10
N LEU A 163 8.90 9.18 -16.68
CA LEU A 163 8.36 9.01 -18.04
C LEU A 163 9.43 9.19 -19.10
N LEU A 164 10.21 10.28 -19.02
CA LEU A 164 11.17 10.67 -20.06
C LEU A 164 12.16 9.55 -20.41
N PRO A 165 12.91 8.93 -19.46
CA PRO A 165 13.84 7.87 -19.80
C PRO A 165 13.14 6.60 -20.29
N VAL A 166 11.94 6.29 -19.80
CA VAL A 166 11.17 5.13 -20.27
C VAL A 166 10.72 5.32 -21.71
N ALA A 167 10.20 6.51 -22.04
CA ALA A 167 9.78 6.85 -23.39
C ALA A 167 10.95 6.89 -24.38
N ALA A 168 12.15 7.36 -23.94
CA ALA A 168 13.30 7.51 -24.78
C ALA A 168 14.12 6.21 -24.96
N LEU A 169 14.33 5.48 -23.86
CA LEU A 169 15.35 4.41 -23.81
C LEU A 169 14.76 2.99 -23.80
N LEU A 170 13.48 2.80 -23.42
CA LEU A 170 12.91 1.46 -23.35
C LEU A 170 12.67 0.90 -24.76
N PRO A 171 13.28 -0.24 -25.14
CA PRO A 171 13.05 -0.83 -26.46
C PRO A 171 11.60 -1.31 -26.60
N THR A 172 11.07 -1.21 -27.82
CA THR A 172 9.75 -1.75 -28.14
C THR A 172 9.89 -3.25 -28.39
N THR A 173 9.68 -4.05 -27.36
CA THR A 173 9.67 -5.50 -27.49
C THR A 173 8.22 -5.99 -27.68
N PRO A 174 8.00 -7.01 -28.53
CA PRO A 174 6.70 -7.67 -28.64
C PRO A 174 6.27 -8.21 -27.27
N PRO A 175 4.96 -8.37 -27.03
CA PRO A 175 4.47 -9.03 -25.83
C PRO A 175 4.99 -10.48 -25.81
N GLU A 176 6.00 -10.76 -24.99
CA GLU A 176 6.44 -12.12 -24.78
C GLU A 176 5.44 -12.87 -23.91
N SER A 177 5.07 -14.08 -24.34
CA SER A 177 4.39 -15.05 -23.49
C SER A 177 5.42 -15.53 -22.46
N ALA A 178 5.49 -14.87 -21.31
CA ALA A 178 6.30 -15.39 -20.21
C ALA A 178 5.85 -16.82 -19.89
N PRO A 179 6.78 -17.78 -19.74
CA PRO A 179 6.41 -19.14 -19.39
C PRO A 179 5.61 -19.14 -18.10
N ALA A 180 4.53 -19.92 -18.05
CA ALA A 180 3.70 -20.04 -16.86
C ALA A 180 4.56 -20.57 -15.70
N SER A 181 4.59 -19.81 -14.62
CA SER A 181 5.24 -20.21 -13.37
C SER A 181 4.21 -20.83 -12.43
N TYR A 182 4.57 -21.92 -11.77
CA TYR A 182 3.70 -22.66 -10.85
C TYR A 182 4.27 -22.67 -9.45
N ALA A 183 3.40 -22.82 -8.45
CA ALA A 183 3.78 -22.89 -7.06
C ALA A 183 4.52 -24.19 -6.72
N SER A 184 5.39 -24.14 -5.71
CA SER A 184 6.12 -25.32 -5.20
C SER A 184 5.22 -26.29 -4.43
N GLU A 185 4.22 -25.79 -3.72
CA GLU A 185 3.30 -26.56 -2.86
C GLU A 185 1.85 -26.11 -3.08
N PRO A 186 1.20 -26.46 -4.20
CA PRO A 186 -0.15 -25.99 -4.49
C PRO A 186 -1.16 -26.46 -3.44
N ASP A 187 -1.82 -25.51 -2.75
CA ASP A 187 -2.86 -25.79 -1.75
C ASP A 187 -3.95 -24.69 -1.79
N ALA A 188 -5.09 -25.03 -2.38
CA ALA A 188 -6.20 -24.11 -2.55
C ALA A 188 -6.80 -23.61 -1.21
N ARG A 189 -6.72 -24.40 -0.14
CA ARG A 189 -7.22 -24.03 1.18
C ARG A 189 -6.29 -23.02 1.85
N ARG A 190 -4.99 -23.32 1.90
CA ARG A 190 -3.96 -22.40 2.40
C ARG A 190 -3.96 -21.10 1.61
N PHE A 191 -4.05 -21.19 0.29
CA PHE A 191 -4.16 -20.03 -0.60
C PHE A 191 -5.35 -19.14 -0.21
N ARG A 192 -6.56 -19.70 -0.09
CA ARG A 192 -7.76 -18.93 0.33
C ARG A 192 -7.61 -18.33 1.72
N THR A 193 -7.02 -19.07 2.66
CA THR A 193 -6.77 -18.56 4.01
C THR A 193 -5.84 -17.34 3.97
N VAL A 194 -4.73 -17.41 3.22
CA VAL A 194 -3.82 -16.27 3.08
C VAL A 194 -4.54 -15.09 2.42
N LEU A 195 -5.33 -15.32 1.36
CA LEU A 195 -6.07 -14.29 0.65
C LEU A 195 -7.03 -13.51 1.57
N VAL A 196 -7.82 -14.24 2.36
CA VAL A 196 -8.74 -13.62 3.33
C VAL A 196 -7.98 -12.92 4.45
N THR A 197 -6.89 -13.52 4.94
CA THR A 197 -6.03 -12.89 5.97
C THR A 197 -5.47 -11.57 5.49
N VAL A 198 -4.99 -11.51 4.25
CA VAL A 198 -4.44 -10.28 3.64
C VAL A 198 -5.51 -9.19 3.58
N ALA A 199 -6.72 -9.53 3.11
CA ALA A 199 -7.81 -8.58 3.04
C ALA A 199 -8.19 -8.06 4.45
N LEU A 200 -8.35 -8.95 5.44
CA LEU A 200 -8.69 -8.56 6.82
C LEU A 200 -7.55 -7.78 7.48
N SER A 201 -6.30 -8.20 7.32
CA SER A 201 -5.16 -7.48 7.90
C SER A 201 -5.00 -6.09 7.30
N ALA A 202 -5.14 -5.95 5.97
CA ALA A 202 -5.14 -4.63 5.33
C ALA A 202 -6.33 -3.78 5.80
N THR A 203 -7.53 -4.36 5.95
CA THR A 203 -8.69 -3.66 6.53
C THR A 203 -8.38 -3.13 7.93
N GLY A 204 -7.82 -3.97 8.80
CA GLY A 204 -7.47 -3.55 10.16
C GLY A 204 -6.36 -2.49 10.17
N GLY A 205 -5.30 -2.68 9.42
CA GLY A 205 -4.18 -1.73 9.33
C GLY A 205 -4.62 -0.36 8.84
N PHE A 206 -5.38 -0.32 7.75
CA PHE A 206 -5.81 0.94 7.12
C PHE A 206 -7.02 1.61 7.79
N ALA A 207 -7.78 0.90 8.64
CA ALA A 207 -8.78 1.53 9.49
C ALA A 207 -8.16 2.55 10.45
N GLY A 208 -6.95 2.27 10.98
CA GLY A 208 -6.19 3.22 11.80
C GLY A 208 -5.26 4.11 10.95
N PHE A 209 -4.44 3.51 10.07
CA PHE A 209 -3.41 4.24 9.33
C PHE A 209 -3.95 5.40 8.49
N THR A 210 -5.12 5.26 7.88
CA THR A 210 -5.75 6.34 7.09
C THR A 210 -5.96 7.61 7.92
N TYR A 211 -6.21 7.47 9.22
CA TYR A 211 -6.51 8.56 10.15
C TYR A 211 -5.38 8.81 11.16
N VAL A 212 -4.16 8.34 10.86
CA VAL A 212 -3.01 8.43 11.76
C VAL A 212 -2.64 9.87 12.09
N VAL A 213 -2.69 10.77 11.12
CA VAL A 213 -2.38 12.18 11.33
C VAL A 213 -3.40 12.84 12.23
N GLU A 214 -4.69 12.50 12.10
CA GLU A 214 -5.74 12.96 13.01
C GLU A 214 -5.50 12.51 14.45
N LEU A 215 -5.04 11.26 14.66
CA LEU A 215 -4.65 10.76 15.98
C LEU A 215 -3.52 11.59 16.58
N LEU A 216 -2.49 11.90 15.79
CA LEU A 216 -1.33 12.66 16.22
C LEU A 216 -1.67 14.12 16.55
N ASP A 217 -2.54 14.74 15.74
CA ASP A 217 -2.96 16.12 15.92
C ASP A 217 -3.93 16.28 17.11
N SER A 218 -5.00 15.48 17.14
CA SER A 218 -6.12 15.67 18.09
C SER A 218 -5.90 15.01 19.45
N GLU A 219 -5.24 13.84 19.49
CA GLU A 219 -5.07 13.08 20.75
C GLU A 219 -3.67 13.20 21.34
N SER A 220 -2.62 13.15 20.49
CA SER A 220 -1.23 13.18 20.97
C SER A 220 -0.66 14.58 21.15
N GLY A 221 -1.35 15.60 20.63
CA GLY A 221 -0.95 17.00 20.77
C GLY A 221 0.38 17.33 20.08
N PHE A 222 0.71 16.68 18.96
CA PHE A 222 1.85 17.07 18.17
C PHE A 222 1.65 18.41 17.51
N ALA A 223 2.66 19.27 17.54
CA ALA A 223 2.62 20.51 16.79
C ALA A 223 2.52 20.22 15.28
N PRO A 224 1.78 21.04 14.52
CA PRO A 224 1.53 20.79 13.09
C PRO A 224 2.77 20.52 12.24
N GLY A 225 3.92 21.11 12.59
CA GLY A 225 5.20 20.91 11.88
C GLY A 225 5.93 19.62 12.23
N THR A 226 5.58 18.95 13.34
CA THR A 226 6.33 17.80 13.85
C THR A 226 5.71 16.44 13.51
N VAL A 227 4.50 16.39 12.97
CA VAL A 227 3.76 15.16 12.65
C VAL A 227 4.50 14.25 11.63
N SER A 228 5.33 14.85 10.78
CA SER A 228 6.12 14.08 9.81
C SER A 228 7.17 13.17 10.47
N LEU A 229 7.64 13.49 11.68
CA LEU A 229 8.63 12.70 12.40
C LEU A 229 8.08 11.35 12.88
N PRO A 230 6.91 11.25 13.55
CA PRO A 230 6.23 9.97 13.80
C PRO A 230 5.98 9.12 12.55
N LEU A 231 5.60 9.75 11.43
CA LEU A 231 5.42 9.05 10.16
C LEU A 231 6.75 8.49 9.60
N LEU A 232 7.85 9.22 9.78
CA LEU A 232 9.18 8.71 9.46
C LEU A 232 9.54 7.47 10.30
N CYS A 233 9.23 7.48 11.60
CA CYS A 233 9.44 6.33 12.48
C CYS A 233 8.62 5.11 12.03
N LEU A 234 7.37 5.30 11.59
CA LEU A 234 6.56 4.25 10.97
C LEU A 234 7.24 3.69 9.70
N GLY A 235 7.70 4.56 8.82
CA GLY A 235 8.38 4.15 7.59
C GLY A 235 9.68 3.38 7.88
N LEU A 236 10.52 3.85 8.79
CA LEU A 236 11.73 3.15 9.24
C LEU A 236 11.40 1.80 9.86
N GLY A 237 10.33 1.73 10.68
CA GLY A 237 9.79 0.48 11.19
C GLY A 237 9.42 -0.49 10.08
N CYS A 238 8.75 -0.02 9.03
CA CYS A 238 8.38 -0.84 7.87
C CYS A 238 9.62 -1.43 7.17
N LEU A 239 10.63 -0.61 6.92
CA LEU A 239 11.88 -1.06 6.31
C LEU A 239 12.61 -2.09 7.19
N ALA A 240 12.71 -1.81 8.50
CA ALA A 240 13.33 -2.73 9.46
C ALA A 240 12.56 -4.05 9.56
N GLY A 241 11.23 -3.99 9.58
CA GLY A 241 10.37 -5.18 9.61
C GLY A 241 10.53 -6.07 8.38
N VAL A 242 10.57 -5.47 7.20
CA VAL A 242 10.83 -6.19 5.93
C VAL A 242 12.21 -6.85 5.96
N ALA A 243 13.24 -6.13 6.37
CA ALA A 243 14.61 -6.66 6.48
C ALA A 243 14.71 -7.81 7.49
N ALA A 244 14.08 -7.67 8.66
CA ALA A 244 14.08 -8.70 9.71
C ALA A 244 13.29 -9.95 9.30
N THR A 245 12.21 -9.79 8.53
CA THR A 245 11.36 -10.92 8.14
C THR A 245 11.95 -11.72 6.98
N GLY A 246 12.72 -11.07 6.09
CA GLY A 246 13.27 -11.67 4.88
C GLY A 246 13.90 -13.06 5.07
N PRO A 247 14.87 -13.25 6.01
CA PRO A 247 15.53 -14.54 6.24
C PRO A 247 14.63 -15.69 6.71
N PHE A 248 13.44 -15.36 7.25
CA PHE A 248 12.48 -16.35 7.78
C PHE A 248 11.42 -16.76 6.78
N LEU A 249 11.25 -16.00 5.67
CA LEU A 249 10.18 -16.23 4.70
C LEU A 249 10.25 -17.61 4.05
N ASP A 250 11.46 -18.08 3.71
CA ASP A 250 11.64 -19.38 3.05
C ASP A 250 11.47 -20.55 4.03
N ARG A 251 11.88 -20.36 5.29
CA ARG A 251 11.86 -21.41 6.31
C ARG A 251 10.49 -21.56 6.98
N CYS A 252 9.87 -20.45 7.34
CA CYS A 252 8.65 -20.42 8.16
C CYS A 252 7.63 -19.36 7.66
N PRO A 253 7.14 -19.43 6.41
CA PRO A 253 6.29 -18.37 5.81
C PRO A 253 5.00 -18.17 6.60
N TRP A 254 4.42 -19.25 7.13
CA TRP A 254 3.20 -19.19 7.92
C TRP A 254 3.39 -18.47 9.27
N ALA A 255 4.48 -18.79 9.96
CA ALA A 255 4.84 -18.14 11.22
C ALA A 255 5.16 -16.65 10.99
N ALA A 256 5.90 -16.31 9.93
CA ALA A 256 6.22 -14.93 9.57
C ALA A 256 4.95 -14.09 9.36
N LEU A 257 3.98 -14.60 8.57
CA LEU A 257 2.70 -13.93 8.35
C LEU A 257 1.89 -13.79 9.64
N THR A 258 1.79 -14.86 10.43
CA THR A 258 1.04 -14.84 11.70
C THR A 258 1.63 -13.83 12.68
N THR A 259 2.96 -13.84 12.85
CA THR A 259 3.64 -12.88 13.74
C THR A 259 3.40 -11.45 13.28
N ALA A 260 3.55 -11.16 12.00
CA ALA A 260 3.32 -9.82 11.46
C ALA A 260 1.89 -9.32 11.73
N VAL A 261 0.87 -10.18 11.50
CA VAL A 261 -0.55 -9.82 11.73
C VAL A 261 -0.83 -9.60 13.22
N VAL A 262 -0.26 -10.42 14.10
CA VAL A 262 -0.43 -10.27 15.57
C VAL A 262 0.27 -8.98 16.05
N VAL A 263 1.50 -8.72 15.61
CA VAL A 263 2.22 -7.47 15.93
C VAL A 263 1.42 -6.24 15.45
N GLN A 264 0.83 -6.30 14.25
CA GLN A 264 -0.05 -5.23 13.76
C GLN A 264 -1.23 -5.00 14.69
N ALA A 265 -1.91 -6.06 15.12
CA ALA A 265 -3.06 -5.94 16.02
C ALA A 265 -2.67 -5.32 17.36
N VAL A 266 -1.55 -5.78 17.95
CA VAL A 266 -1.02 -5.24 19.22
C VAL A 266 -0.60 -3.78 19.06
N ALA A 267 0.06 -3.40 17.95
CA ALA A 267 0.46 -2.03 17.70
C ALA A 267 -0.75 -1.09 17.58
N LEU A 268 -1.79 -1.52 16.87
CA LEU A 268 -3.05 -0.74 16.75
C LEU A 268 -3.74 -0.58 18.10
N LEU A 269 -3.78 -1.63 18.93
CA LEU A 269 -4.31 -1.56 20.28
C LEU A 269 -3.49 -0.61 21.16
N GLY A 270 -2.16 -0.71 21.10
CA GLY A 270 -1.24 0.17 21.81
C GLY A 270 -1.43 1.64 21.43
N LEU A 271 -1.62 1.93 20.13
CA LEU A 271 -1.94 3.27 19.64
C LEU A 271 -3.30 3.77 20.16
N ALA A 272 -4.33 2.92 20.16
CA ALA A 272 -5.63 3.28 20.71
C ALA A 272 -5.55 3.61 22.22
N ALA A 273 -4.76 2.86 22.97
CA ALA A 273 -4.61 3.04 24.43
C ALA A 273 -3.66 4.21 24.78
N GLY A 274 -2.51 4.29 24.08
CA GLY A 274 -1.41 5.21 24.39
C GLY A 274 -1.41 6.53 23.63
N ALA A 275 -2.43 6.82 22.81
CA ALA A 275 -2.46 7.98 21.91
C ALA A 275 -2.17 9.32 22.58
N ARG A 276 -2.53 9.50 23.85
CA ARG A 276 -2.35 10.75 24.60
C ARG A 276 -0.89 11.06 24.97
N HIS A 277 0.01 10.09 24.85
CA HIS A 277 1.41 10.25 25.15
C HIS A 277 2.24 10.21 23.86
N GLN A 278 2.90 11.31 23.53
CA GLN A 278 3.67 11.44 22.28
C GLN A 278 4.68 10.30 22.09
N VAL A 279 5.41 9.91 23.14
CA VAL A 279 6.40 8.84 23.09
C VAL A 279 5.74 7.50 22.77
N LEU A 280 4.60 7.19 23.41
CA LEU A 280 3.86 5.93 23.14
C LEU A 280 3.27 5.92 21.74
N ALA A 281 2.81 7.07 21.23
CA ALA A 281 2.33 7.19 19.86
C ALA A 281 3.46 6.92 18.84
N VAL A 282 4.64 7.51 19.04
CA VAL A 282 5.82 7.28 18.17
C VAL A 282 6.27 5.82 18.22
N CYS A 283 6.41 5.24 19.43
CA CYS A 283 6.75 3.83 19.58
C CYS A 283 5.70 2.91 18.93
N GLY A 284 4.41 3.19 19.15
CA GLY A 284 3.31 2.45 18.55
C GLY A 284 3.32 2.49 17.02
N LEU A 285 3.64 3.65 16.43
CA LEU A 285 3.80 3.79 14.99
C LEU A 285 5.01 3.05 14.45
N ALA A 286 6.15 3.09 15.15
CA ALA A 286 7.32 2.31 14.78
C ALA A 286 7.01 0.80 14.78
N VAL A 287 6.30 0.30 15.83
CA VAL A 287 5.86 -1.10 15.92
C VAL A 287 4.82 -1.44 14.85
N LEU A 288 3.89 -0.52 14.53
CA LEU A 288 2.95 -0.72 13.43
C LEU A 288 3.70 -0.85 12.09
N GLY A 289 4.71 -0.02 11.87
CA GLY A 289 5.59 -0.11 10.70
C GLY A 289 6.28 -1.49 10.62
N LEU A 290 6.83 -1.98 11.74
CA LEU A 290 7.45 -3.32 11.83
C LEU A 290 6.52 -4.46 11.41
N ALA A 291 5.21 -4.22 11.33
CA ALA A 291 4.22 -5.20 10.93
C ALA A 291 3.67 -4.99 9.50
N LEU A 292 3.38 -3.76 9.09
CA LEU A 292 2.71 -3.46 7.82
C LEU A 292 3.49 -3.97 6.60
N GLY A 293 4.80 -3.70 6.53
CA GLY A 293 5.66 -4.22 5.45
C GLY A 293 5.73 -5.74 5.41
N PRO A 294 6.07 -6.41 6.53
CA PRO A 294 6.09 -7.86 6.63
C PRO A 294 4.77 -8.55 6.31
N VAL A 295 3.61 -8.01 6.67
CA VAL A 295 2.30 -8.59 6.31
C VAL A 295 2.20 -8.75 4.80
N PHE A 296 2.47 -7.69 4.04
CA PHE A 296 2.40 -7.75 2.58
C PHE A 296 3.44 -8.71 1.99
N LEU A 297 4.68 -8.64 2.45
CA LEU A 297 5.79 -9.46 1.96
C LEU A 297 5.59 -10.96 2.26
N ALA A 298 5.20 -11.30 3.49
CA ALA A 298 4.95 -12.69 3.88
C ALA A 298 3.73 -13.28 3.15
N ALA A 299 2.69 -12.48 2.95
CA ALA A 299 1.54 -12.88 2.18
C ALA A 299 1.91 -13.16 0.72
N GLN A 300 2.68 -12.27 0.09
CA GLN A 300 3.15 -12.45 -1.29
C GLN A 300 3.99 -13.73 -1.44
N ASN A 301 4.88 -14.01 -0.50
CA ASN A 301 5.66 -15.25 -0.47
C ASN A 301 4.75 -16.49 -0.32
N ALA A 302 3.78 -16.45 0.60
CA ALA A 302 2.83 -17.54 0.80
C ALA A 302 1.94 -17.76 -0.44
N MET A 303 1.55 -16.69 -1.14
CA MET A 303 0.80 -16.80 -2.40
C MET A 303 1.61 -17.50 -3.49
N LEU A 304 2.90 -17.19 -3.63
CA LEU A 304 3.79 -17.87 -4.58
C LEU A 304 3.94 -19.36 -4.24
N ARG A 305 3.96 -19.72 -2.95
CA ARG A 305 4.15 -21.09 -2.49
C ARG A 305 2.90 -21.95 -2.63
N TYR A 306 1.72 -21.41 -2.36
CA TYR A 306 0.45 -22.17 -2.27
C TYR A 306 -0.50 -21.94 -3.43
N ALA A 307 -0.13 -21.20 -4.48
CA ALA A 307 -1.01 -20.93 -5.62
C ALA A 307 -1.56 -22.23 -6.24
N PRO A 308 -2.89 -22.40 -6.36
CA PRO A 308 -3.48 -23.62 -6.95
C PRO A 308 -3.34 -23.66 -8.48
N ARG A 309 -2.96 -22.54 -9.07
CA ARG A 309 -2.77 -22.34 -10.51
C ARG A 309 -1.50 -21.51 -10.74
N ARG A 310 -1.46 -20.75 -11.81
CA ARG A 310 -0.32 -19.87 -12.16
C ARG A 310 -0.05 -18.83 -11.07
N THR A 311 1.22 -18.63 -10.77
CA THR A 311 1.67 -17.71 -9.70
C THR A 311 1.43 -16.24 -10.03
N ASP A 312 1.41 -15.85 -11.31
CA ASP A 312 1.08 -14.50 -11.74
C ASP A 312 -0.37 -14.10 -11.37
N LEU A 313 -1.32 -15.03 -11.55
CA LEU A 313 -2.71 -14.84 -11.12
C LEU A 313 -2.82 -14.77 -9.59
N ALA A 314 -2.01 -15.56 -8.88
CA ALA A 314 -1.98 -15.52 -7.42
C ALA A 314 -1.46 -14.20 -6.88
N LEU A 315 -0.43 -13.63 -7.49
CA LEU A 315 0.09 -12.31 -7.13
C LEU A 315 -0.91 -11.19 -7.42
N ALA A 316 -1.61 -11.27 -8.56
CA ALA A 316 -2.69 -10.33 -8.88
C ALA A 316 -3.86 -10.43 -7.86
N ALA A 317 -4.22 -11.64 -7.45
CA ALA A 317 -5.24 -11.87 -6.41
C ALA A 317 -4.79 -11.32 -5.05
N ASN A 318 -3.51 -11.48 -4.68
CA ASN A 318 -2.94 -10.89 -3.46
C ASN A 318 -3.03 -9.36 -3.48
N SER A 319 -2.60 -8.73 -4.58
CA SER A 319 -2.70 -7.28 -4.74
C SER A 319 -4.15 -6.80 -4.68
N GLY A 320 -5.07 -7.50 -5.35
CA GLY A 320 -6.50 -7.20 -5.31
C GLY A 320 -7.08 -7.31 -3.90
N ALA A 321 -6.77 -8.38 -3.17
CA ALA A 321 -7.23 -8.59 -1.80
C ALA A 321 -6.68 -7.53 -0.83
N TYR A 322 -5.39 -7.18 -0.97
CA TYR A 322 -4.76 -6.14 -0.16
C TYR A 322 -5.41 -4.77 -0.40
N ASN A 323 -5.61 -4.39 -1.66
CA ASN A 323 -6.24 -3.12 -2.03
C ASN A 323 -7.74 -3.08 -1.65
N ALA A 324 -8.47 -4.20 -1.77
CA ALA A 324 -9.83 -4.32 -1.25
C ALA A 324 -9.86 -4.10 0.27
N GLY A 325 -8.86 -4.66 0.98
CA GLY A 325 -8.68 -4.44 2.41
C GLY A 325 -8.36 -2.97 2.75
N ILE A 326 -7.49 -2.30 1.98
CA ILE A 326 -7.24 -0.85 2.13
C ILE A 326 -8.54 -0.07 2.00
N ALA A 327 -9.30 -0.33 0.96
CA ALA A 327 -10.57 0.35 0.70
C ALA A 327 -11.59 0.14 1.85
N ALA A 328 -11.77 -1.11 2.26
CA ALA A 328 -12.68 -1.46 3.36
C ALA A 328 -12.20 -0.85 4.68
N GLY A 329 -10.89 -0.85 4.95
CA GLY A 329 -10.29 -0.28 6.15
C GLY A 329 -10.51 1.22 6.24
N ALA A 330 -10.18 1.97 5.17
CA ALA A 330 -10.37 3.42 5.15
C ALA A 330 -11.87 3.80 5.31
N ALA A 331 -12.78 3.05 4.68
CA ALA A 331 -14.23 3.24 4.84
C ALA A 331 -14.69 2.92 6.27
N LEU A 332 -14.27 1.79 6.84
CA LEU A 332 -14.56 1.40 8.21
C LEU A 332 -14.05 2.46 9.19
N GLY A 333 -12.78 2.88 9.03
CA GLY A 333 -12.19 3.93 9.85
C GLY A 333 -12.97 5.24 9.77
N GLY A 334 -13.42 5.65 8.58
CA GLY A 334 -14.25 6.85 8.40
C GLY A 334 -15.59 6.77 9.11
N LEU A 335 -16.26 5.62 9.03
CA LEU A 335 -17.54 5.38 9.74
C LEU A 335 -17.36 5.41 11.27
N VAL A 336 -16.28 4.78 11.76
CA VAL A 336 -15.96 4.72 13.20
C VAL A 336 -15.53 6.10 13.69
N LEU A 337 -14.70 6.83 12.92
CA LEU A 337 -14.28 8.19 13.23
C LEU A 337 -15.49 9.12 13.46
N ALA A 338 -16.47 9.07 12.55
CA ALA A 338 -17.65 9.92 12.62
C ALA A 338 -18.55 9.66 13.85
N ARG A 339 -18.48 8.47 14.45
CA ARG A 339 -19.35 8.05 15.56
C ARG A 339 -18.66 7.98 16.91
N ALA A 340 -17.39 7.61 16.93
CA ALA A 340 -16.68 7.23 18.15
C ALA A 340 -15.28 7.88 18.28
N GLY A 341 -14.91 8.75 17.35
CA GLY A 341 -13.62 9.44 17.35
C GLY A 341 -12.44 8.62 16.83
N VAL A 342 -11.28 9.28 16.72
CA VAL A 342 -10.11 8.71 16.03
C VAL A 342 -9.49 7.51 16.75
N ARG A 343 -9.47 7.48 18.09
CA ARG A 343 -8.95 6.33 18.85
C ARG A 343 -9.71 5.04 18.57
N ALA A 344 -11.03 5.15 18.37
CA ALA A 344 -11.88 4.01 18.06
C ALA A 344 -11.55 3.39 16.69
N THR A 345 -11.00 4.15 15.73
CA THR A 345 -10.57 3.62 14.44
C THR A 345 -9.42 2.63 14.60
N PHE A 346 -8.48 2.91 15.49
CA PHE A 346 -7.35 2.03 15.82
C PHE A 346 -7.81 0.79 16.60
N LEU A 347 -8.77 0.96 17.51
CA LEU A 347 -9.37 -0.18 18.22
C LEU A 347 -10.10 -1.11 17.26
N ALA A 348 -10.95 -0.58 16.39
CA ALA A 348 -11.64 -1.35 15.36
C ALA A 348 -10.64 -2.08 14.44
N GLY A 349 -9.57 -1.38 14.02
CA GLY A 349 -8.47 -1.95 13.24
C GLY A 349 -7.76 -3.09 13.96
N SER A 350 -7.51 -2.96 15.27
CA SER A 350 -6.93 -4.01 16.10
C SER A 350 -7.81 -5.25 16.14
N LEU A 351 -9.12 -5.08 16.37
CA LEU A 351 -10.07 -6.20 16.43
C LEU A 351 -10.14 -6.98 15.10
N VAL A 352 -10.16 -6.28 13.96
CA VAL A 352 -10.14 -6.91 12.64
C VAL A 352 -8.82 -7.66 12.41
N SER A 353 -7.69 -7.06 12.78
CA SER A 353 -6.36 -7.70 12.66
C SER A 353 -6.24 -8.92 13.58
N LEU A 354 -6.80 -8.88 14.81
CA LEU A 354 -6.86 -10.03 15.71
C LEU A 354 -7.69 -11.17 15.11
N ALA A 355 -8.84 -10.86 14.49
CA ALA A 355 -9.64 -11.87 13.80
C ALA A 355 -8.85 -12.58 12.69
N ALA A 356 -8.07 -11.81 11.90
CA ALA A 356 -7.16 -12.35 10.88
C ALA A 356 -6.07 -13.25 11.49
N GLY A 357 -5.45 -12.83 12.59
CA GLY A 357 -4.45 -13.61 13.32
C GLY A 357 -5.01 -14.92 13.88
N LEU A 358 -6.19 -14.88 14.49
CA LEU A 358 -6.87 -16.07 15.01
C LEU A 358 -7.23 -17.06 13.89
N MET A 359 -7.61 -16.57 12.72
CA MET A 359 -7.87 -17.43 11.56
C MET A 359 -6.60 -18.16 11.11
N LEU A 360 -5.44 -17.49 11.06
CA LEU A 360 -4.16 -18.12 10.75
C LEU A 360 -3.76 -19.17 11.78
N LEU A 361 -3.89 -18.87 13.09
CA LEU A 361 -3.57 -19.80 14.17
C LEU A 361 -4.43 -21.06 14.12
N ARG A 362 -5.73 -20.93 13.79
CA ARG A 362 -6.63 -22.07 13.59
C ARG A 362 -6.26 -22.90 12.37
N ALA A 363 -5.85 -22.25 11.27
CA ALA A 363 -5.47 -22.93 10.05
C ALA A 363 -4.10 -23.64 10.14
N ALA A 364 -3.23 -23.21 11.07
CA ALA A 364 -1.93 -23.83 11.34
C ALA A 364 -2.04 -25.15 12.13
N ARG A 365 -3.15 -25.40 12.85
CA ARG A 365 -3.32 -26.62 13.64
C ARG A 365 -3.42 -27.83 12.72
N PRO A 366 -2.59 -28.88 12.93
CA PRO A 366 -2.78 -30.15 12.22
C PRO A 366 -4.18 -30.67 12.55
N ARG A 367 -4.95 -31.09 11.52
CA ARG A 367 -6.15 -31.88 11.76
C ARG A 367 -5.69 -33.26 12.19
N HIS A 368 -5.99 -33.65 13.40
CA HIS A 368 -5.99 -35.07 13.74
C HIS A 368 -6.91 -35.79 12.74
N PRO A 369 -6.44 -36.90 12.16
CA PRO A 369 -7.23 -37.69 11.22
C PRO A 369 -8.51 -38.20 11.85
#